data_07a5dfd7f07a8db2dd3c77ffabe4f002
#
_entry.id   07a5dfd7f07a8db2dd3c77ffabe4f002
#
_cell.length_a   1.000
_cell.length_b   1.000
_cell.length_c   1.000
_cell.angle_alpha   90.00
_cell.angle_beta   90.00
_cell.angle_gamma   90.00
#
_symmetry.space_group_name_H-M   'P 1'
#
loop_
_entity.id
_entity.type
_entity.pdbx_description
1 polymer ?
#
loop_
_entity_poly.entity_id
_entity_poly.type
_entity_poly.pdbx_seq_one_letter_code
_entity_poly.pdbx_strand_id
1 'polypeptide(L)'
;SSIGIDYPEMVYANAISSNTSDSSNKYGASSEKMAAAYATFANGGTYYKPQYVNRVVFSDGTTKNFETSGTRVMKETTAYMMTDMLKSVITAGTGYNANIPGLYHAGKTGTSNYADDELTKLTKPYYGSSIVTPDELFVGYTPQYSMAVWTGYSNRFTPVIDDGVKVETDVYRSML
;
A
#
# COMPACT_ATOMS: atom_id res chain seq x y z
N SER A 1 -16.72 -2.86 -1.05
CA SER A 1 -15.91 -1.94 -0.23
C SER A 1 -16.03 -0.51 -0.76
N SER A 2 -16.04 0.45 0.15
CA SER A 2 -16.14 1.87 -0.20
C SER A 2 -14.83 2.49 -0.75
N ILE A 3 -13.69 1.81 -0.55
CA ILE A 3 -12.35 2.27 -0.96
C ILE A 3 -11.64 1.31 -1.93
N GLY A 4 -12.39 0.46 -2.62
CA GLY A 4 -11.86 -0.42 -3.67
C GLY A 4 -11.14 -1.68 -3.19
N ILE A 5 -11.07 -1.94 -1.88
CA ILE A 5 -10.52 -3.17 -1.31
C ILE A 5 -11.66 -4.04 -0.83
N ASP A 6 -11.89 -5.17 -1.50
CA ASP A 6 -13.00 -6.06 -1.22
C ASP A 6 -12.47 -7.42 -0.74
N TYR A 7 -12.92 -7.83 0.44
CA TYR A 7 -12.74 -9.17 0.95
C TYR A 7 -13.99 -10.00 0.69
N PRO A 8 -13.85 -11.28 0.33
CA PRO A 8 -15.01 -12.15 0.07
C PRO A 8 -15.88 -12.36 1.31
N GLU A 9 -15.29 -12.28 2.49
CA GLU A 9 -15.97 -12.35 3.78
C GLU A 9 -15.31 -11.39 4.76
N MET A 10 -16.08 -10.59 5.46
CA MET A 10 -15.58 -9.66 6.47
C MET A 10 -15.72 -10.27 7.86
N VAL A 11 -14.60 -10.43 8.53
CA VAL A 11 -14.52 -10.87 9.93
C VAL A 11 -13.73 -9.85 10.76
N TYR A 12 -13.88 -9.89 12.08
CA TYR A 12 -13.19 -8.94 12.97
C TYR A 12 -11.66 -8.95 12.79
N ALA A 13 -11.06 -10.10 12.51
CA ALA A 13 -9.63 -10.21 12.29
C ALA A 13 -9.13 -9.42 11.07
N ASN A 14 -9.99 -9.10 10.08
CA ASN A 14 -9.59 -8.28 8.93
C ASN A 14 -9.20 -6.85 9.32
N ALA A 15 -9.69 -6.34 10.44
CA ALA A 15 -9.35 -5.00 10.92
C ALA A 15 -7.88 -4.87 11.34
N ILE A 16 -7.22 -5.99 11.68
CA ILE A 16 -5.83 -6.03 12.17
C ILE A 16 -4.94 -6.97 11.36
N SER A 17 -5.47 -7.62 10.32
CA SER A 17 -4.68 -8.51 9.46
C SER A 17 -3.75 -7.70 8.54
N SER A 18 -2.57 -8.24 8.29
CA SER A 18 -1.64 -7.68 7.31
C SER A 18 -2.16 -7.90 5.88
N ASN A 19 -1.76 -6.99 4.98
CA ASN A 19 -1.99 -7.15 3.54
C ASN A 19 -0.96 -8.11 2.98
N THR A 20 -1.20 -9.40 3.10
CA THR A 20 -0.30 -10.45 2.62
C THR A 20 -0.96 -11.28 1.53
N SER A 21 -0.17 -11.72 0.55
CA SER A 21 -0.60 -12.74 -0.39
C SER A 21 -0.53 -14.10 0.32
N ASP A 22 -1.68 -14.64 0.68
CA ASP A 22 -1.77 -16.05 1.01
C ASP A 22 -1.87 -16.89 -0.27
N SER A 23 -1.77 -18.20 -0.14
CA SER A 23 -1.87 -19.15 -1.26
C SER A 23 -3.22 -19.07 -2.01
N SER A 24 -4.24 -18.43 -1.41
CA SER A 24 -5.57 -18.25 -1.99
C SER A 24 -5.77 -16.86 -2.60
N ASN A 25 -4.85 -15.90 -2.38
CA ASN A 25 -5.01 -14.48 -2.73
C ASN A 25 -6.32 -13.85 -2.22
N LYS A 26 -6.88 -14.43 -1.16
CA LYS A 26 -8.23 -14.15 -0.73
C LYS A 26 -8.36 -12.81 0.00
N TYR A 27 -7.31 -12.41 0.73
CA TYR A 27 -7.34 -11.26 1.63
C TYR A 27 -6.25 -10.21 1.32
N GLY A 28 -5.56 -10.35 0.20
CA GLY A 28 -4.56 -9.38 -0.26
C GLY A 28 -5.17 -8.30 -1.13
N ALA A 29 -4.50 -7.15 -1.22
CA ALA A 29 -4.81 -6.09 -2.16
C ALA A 29 -3.55 -5.74 -2.97
N SER A 30 -3.72 -5.45 -4.26
CA SER A 30 -2.60 -5.01 -5.10
C SER A 30 -2.08 -3.64 -4.66
N SER A 31 -0.82 -3.32 -5.02
CA SER A 31 -0.24 -2.00 -4.77
C SER A 31 -1.11 -0.87 -5.37
N GLU A 32 -1.67 -1.08 -6.55
CA GLU A 32 -2.61 -0.14 -7.17
C GLU A 32 -3.84 0.12 -6.29
N LYS A 33 -4.49 -0.93 -5.79
CA LYS A 33 -5.66 -0.79 -4.91
C LYS A 33 -5.29 -0.11 -3.60
N MET A 34 -4.12 -0.41 -3.05
CA MET A 34 -3.63 0.23 -1.83
C MET A 34 -3.33 1.71 -2.06
N ALA A 35 -2.68 2.07 -3.16
CA ALA A 35 -2.43 3.46 -3.52
C ALA A 35 -3.75 4.24 -3.69
N ALA A 36 -4.74 3.67 -4.39
CA ALA A 36 -6.05 4.30 -4.57
C ALA A 36 -6.83 4.45 -3.25
N ALA A 37 -6.74 3.47 -2.37
CA ALA A 37 -7.36 3.52 -1.04
C ALA A 37 -6.77 4.66 -0.20
N TYR A 38 -5.45 4.81 -0.18
CA TYR A 38 -4.78 5.88 0.57
C TYR A 38 -4.94 7.26 -0.08
N ALA A 39 -5.05 7.34 -1.42
CA ALA A 39 -5.42 8.58 -2.11
C ALA A 39 -6.75 9.16 -1.61
N THR A 40 -7.64 8.33 -1.08
CA THR A 40 -8.90 8.78 -0.48
C THR A 40 -8.68 9.73 0.70
N PHE A 41 -7.63 9.53 1.49
CA PHE A 41 -7.29 10.45 2.59
C PHE A 41 -6.78 11.79 2.04
N ALA A 42 -5.90 11.76 1.03
CA ALA A 42 -5.41 12.98 0.35
C ALA A 42 -6.55 13.77 -0.30
N ASN A 43 -7.57 13.07 -0.81
CA ASN A 43 -8.75 13.66 -1.46
C ASN A 43 -9.87 14.04 -0.47
N GLY A 44 -9.55 14.26 0.80
CA GLY A 44 -10.52 14.69 1.81
C GLY A 44 -11.67 13.71 2.03
N GLY A 45 -11.44 12.41 1.85
CA GLY A 45 -12.45 11.36 2.04
C GLY A 45 -13.26 11.00 0.80
N THR A 46 -12.81 11.43 -0.39
CA THR A 46 -13.43 11.07 -1.66
C THR A 46 -12.58 10.01 -2.37
N TYR A 47 -13.16 8.85 -2.61
CA TYR A 47 -12.53 7.77 -3.35
C TYR A 47 -12.75 7.93 -4.86
N TYR A 48 -11.68 7.75 -5.63
CA TYR A 48 -11.69 7.66 -7.09
C TYR A 48 -11.18 6.29 -7.52
N LYS A 49 -11.93 5.62 -8.38
CA LYS A 49 -11.47 4.37 -8.97
C LYS A 49 -10.26 4.65 -9.88
N PRO A 50 -9.18 3.84 -9.81
CA PRO A 50 -8.04 3.97 -10.73
C PRO A 50 -8.47 4.00 -12.19
N GLN A 51 -7.88 4.92 -12.95
CA GLN A 51 -8.16 5.11 -14.37
C GLN A 51 -6.85 5.27 -15.13
N TYR A 52 -6.64 4.47 -16.16
CA TYR A 52 -5.40 4.45 -16.96
C TYR A 52 -5.49 5.29 -18.22
N VAL A 53 -6.70 5.54 -18.72
CA VAL A 53 -6.95 6.26 -19.98
C VAL A 53 -7.94 7.38 -19.73
N ASN A 54 -7.49 8.61 -19.91
CA ASN A 54 -8.36 9.79 -19.78
C ASN A 54 -9.00 10.16 -21.11
N ARG A 55 -8.30 9.90 -22.24
CA ARG A 55 -8.75 10.29 -23.56
C ARG A 55 -8.20 9.36 -24.63
N VAL A 56 -9.03 9.03 -25.60
CA VAL A 56 -8.64 8.35 -26.84
C VAL A 56 -8.95 9.26 -28.03
N VAL A 57 -7.97 9.46 -28.89
CA VAL A 57 -8.14 10.15 -30.17
C VAL A 57 -8.05 9.10 -31.27
N PHE A 58 -9.10 8.95 -32.05
CA PHE A 58 -9.17 7.99 -33.17
C PHE A 58 -8.48 8.55 -34.41
N SER A 59 -8.16 7.69 -35.36
CA SER A 59 -7.49 8.07 -36.62
C SER A 59 -8.36 9.00 -37.53
N ASP A 60 -9.65 9.01 -37.33
CA ASP A 60 -10.59 9.91 -38.01
C ASP A 60 -10.69 11.31 -37.35
N GLY A 61 -9.91 11.55 -36.29
CA GLY A 61 -9.90 12.78 -35.50
C GLY A 61 -10.97 12.86 -34.42
N THR A 62 -11.87 11.87 -34.31
CA THR A 62 -12.85 11.84 -33.23
C THR A 62 -12.17 11.59 -31.87
N THR A 63 -12.77 12.13 -30.82
CA THR A 63 -12.21 12.02 -29.46
C THR A 63 -13.24 11.45 -28.51
N LYS A 64 -12.82 10.48 -27.70
CA LYS A 64 -13.59 9.95 -26.59
C LYS A 64 -12.87 10.27 -25.28
N ASN A 65 -13.53 11.05 -24.43
CA ASN A 65 -13.06 11.33 -23.07
C ASN A 65 -13.67 10.33 -22.09
N PHE A 66 -12.88 9.96 -21.07
CA PHE A 66 -13.30 9.14 -19.96
C PHE A 66 -13.15 9.96 -18.68
N GLU A 67 -14.23 10.08 -17.95
CA GLU A 67 -14.26 10.80 -16.68
C GLU A 67 -14.49 9.81 -15.54
N THR A 68 -13.76 10.00 -14.44
CA THR A 68 -14.03 9.31 -13.19
C THR A 68 -14.81 10.21 -12.25
N SER A 69 -15.91 9.70 -11.71
CA SER A 69 -16.63 10.37 -10.63
C SER A 69 -16.08 9.90 -9.29
N GLY A 70 -15.82 10.85 -8.39
CA GLY A 70 -15.45 10.55 -7.01
C GLY A 70 -16.67 10.18 -6.19
N THR A 71 -16.50 9.23 -5.27
CA THR A 71 -17.52 8.86 -4.28
C THR A 71 -17.04 9.24 -2.90
N ARG A 72 -17.79 10.08 -2.20
CA ARG A 72 -17.48 10.40 -0.79
C ARG A 72 -17.74 9.20 0.09
N VAL A 73 -16.70 8.71 0.74
CA VAL A 73 -16.74 7.48 1.57
C VAL A 73 -16.45 7.75 3.05
N MET A 74 -15.94 8.93 3.38
CA MET A 74 -15.76 9.40 4.77
C MET A 74 -15.85 10.92 4.85
N LYS A 75 -15.99 11.44 6.07
CA LYS A 75 -15.99 12.88 6.32
C LYS A 75 -14.58 13.43 6.09
N GLU A 76 -14.49 14.67 5.62
CA GLU A 76 -13.22 15.37 5.43
C GLU A 76 -12.41 15.45 6.74
N THR A 77 -13.08 15.70 7.86
CA THR A 77 -12.45 15.70 9.18
C THR A 77 -11.84 14.35 9.55
N THR A 78 -12.47 13.24 9.17
CA THR A 78 -11.93 11.89 9.39
C THR A 78 -10.68 11.66 8.52
N ALA A 79 -10.72 12.06 7.25
CA ALA A 79 -9.57 11.96 6.35
C ALA A 79 -8.40 12.81 6.85
N TYR A 80 -8.67 14.02 7.36
CA TYR A 80 -7.65 14.88 7.96
C TYR A 80 -7.01 14.26 9.19
N MET A 81 -7.81 13.74 10.13
CA MET A 81 -7.29 13.09 11.34
C MET A 81 -6.45 11.85 11.00
N MET A 82 -6.89 11.04 10.03
CA MET A 82 -6.09 9.91 9.53
C MET A 82 -4.76 10.37 8.94
N THR A 83 -4.77 11.43 8.13
CA THR A 83 -3.55 12.00 7.56
C THR A 83 -2.59 12.49 8.63
N ASP A 84 -3.08 13.14 9.67
CA ASP A 84 -2.24 13.63 10.77
C ASP A 84 -1.58 12.48 11.56
N MET A 85 -2.33 11.41 11.83
CA MET A 85 -1.76 10.19 12.43
C MET A 85 -0.73 9.54 11.50
N LEU A 86 -0.99 9.45 10.19
CA LEU A 86 -0.10 8.84 9.22
C LEU A 86 1.18 9.68 8.95
N LYS A 87 1.14 10.98 9.17
CA LYS A 87 2.35 11.84 9.20
C LYS A 87 3.27 11.44 10.35
N SER A 88 2.70 11.16 11.53
CA SER A 88 3.48 10.73 12.69
C SER A 88 4.21 9.41 12.46
N VAL A 89 3.66 8.50 11.64
CA VAL A 89 4.32 7.25 11.24
C VAL A 89 5.64 7.52 10.51
N ILE A 90 5.67 8.54 9.66
CA ILE A 90 6.86 8.91 8.87
C ILE A 90 7.84 9.73 9.70
N THR A 91 7.37 10.66 10.53
CA THR A 91 8.26 11.57 11.25
C THR A 91 8.90 10.96 12.49
N ALA A 92 8.23 10.01 13.14
CA ALA A 92 8.68 9.44 14.42
C ALA A 92 8.32 7.95 14.60
N GLY A 93 7.69 7.31 13.61
CA GLY A 93 7.19 5.94 13.69
C GLY A 93 7.96 4.95 12.81
N THR A 94 7.30 3.84 12.51
CA THR A 94 7.86 2.72 11.74
C THR A 94 8.22 3.08 10.29
N GLY A 95 7.63 4.15 9.75
CA GLY A 95 7.90 4.66 8.41
C GLY A 95 9.03 5.69 8.34
N TYR A 96 9.83 5.87 9.39
CA TYR A 96 10.88 6.90 9.42
C TYR A 96 11.89 6.82 8.26
N ASN A 97 12.18 5.61 7.78
CA ASN A 97 13.06 5.42 6.62
C ASN A 97 12.48 6.05 5.33
N ALA A 98 11.17 6.21 5.23
CA ALA A 98 10.50 6.86 4.11
C ALA A 98 10.50 8.40 4.23
N ASN A 99 10.98 8.97 5.33
CA ASN A 99 10.92 10.41 5.57
C ASN A 99 11.77 11.19 4.55
N ILE A 100 11.15 12.18 3.94
CA ILE A 100 11.80 13.13 3.02
C ILE A 100 11.68 14.52 3.66
N PRO A 101 12.78 15.08 4.19
CA PRO A 101 12.76 16.37 4.85
C PRO A 101 12.21 17.47 3.93
N GLY A 102 11.25 18.25 4.43
CA GLY A 102 10.62 19.32 3.69
C GLY A 102 9.44 18.90 2.79
N LEU A 103 9.21 17.60 2.60
CA LEU A 103 8.06 17.11 1.86
C LEU A 103 6.85 16.92 2.81
N TYR A 104 5.68 17.41 2.39
CA TYR A 104 4.42 17.14 3.07
C TYR A 104 3.86 15.82 2.61
N HIS A 105 4.05 14.77 3.41
CA HIS A 105 3.59 13.43 3.08
C HIS A 105 3.18 12.63 4.32
N ALA A 106 2.39 11.60 4.10
CA ALA A 106 1.90 10.68 5.11
C ALA A 106 1.99 9.25 4.58
N GLY A 107 2.06 8.25 5.45
CA GLY A 107 2.16 6.87 4.98
C GLY A 107 2.16 5.84 6.07
N LYS A 108 2.22 4.58 5.67
CA LYS A 108 2.20 3.41 6.56
C LYS A 108 3.03 2.27 6.00
N THR A 109 3.82 1.67 6.85
CA THR A 109 4.49 0.38 6.60
C THR A 109 3.53 -0.78 6.78
N GLY A 110 3.75 -1.87 6.06
CA GLY A 110 3.06 -3.14 6.25
C GLY A 110 4.07 -4.28 6.17
N THR A 111 4.29 -4.95 7.29
CA THR A 111 5.17 -6.12 7.41
C THR A 111 4.31 -7.33 7.69
N SER A 112 4.37 -8.35 6.85
CA SER A 112 3.72 -9.63 7.12
C SER A 112 4.62 -10.56 7.92
N ASN A 113 4.06 -11.62 8.51
CA ASN A 113 4.80 -12.59 9.30
C ASN A 113 4.57 -14.00 8.77
N TYR A 114 5.55 -14.86 9.01
CA TYR A 114 5.37 -16.31 8.89
C TYR A 114 4.72 -16.87 10.16
N ALA A 115 3.84 -17.85 9.99
CA ALA A 115 3.44 -18.69 11.10
C ALA A 115 4.57 -19.71 11.43
N ASP A 116 4.57 -20.24 12.65
CA ASP A 116 5.65 -21.11 13.12
C ASP A 116 5.85 -22.35 12.22
N ASP A 117 4.77 -22.92 11.70
CA ASP A 117 4.80 -24.06 10.78
C ASP A 117 5.29 -23.68 9.36
N GLU A 118 5.21 -22.41 8.99
CA GLU A 118 5.71 -21.90 7.72
C GLU A 118 7.22 -21.71 7.72
N LEU A 119 7.83 -21.42 8.88
CA LEU A 119 9.28 -21.21 9.01
C LEU A 119 10.09 -22.43 8.56
N THR A 120 9.55 -23.62 8.71
CA THR A 120 10.20 -24.88 8.28
C THR A 120 10.17 -25.09 6.75
N LYS A 121 9.37 -24.31 6.03
CA LYS A 121 9.17 -24.37 4.57
C LYS A 121 10.01 -23.36 3.80
N LEU A 122 10.80 -22.53 4.50
CA LEU A 122 11.56 -21.45 3.86
C LEU A 122 12.62 -22.01 2.91
N THR A 123 12.70 -21.42 1.72
CA THR A 123 13.58 -21.86 0.63
C THR A 123 14.98 -21.29 0.70
N LYS A 124 15.19 -20.26 1.54
CA LYS A 124 16.50 -19.63 1.81
C LYS A 124 16.88 -19.75 3.28
N PRO A 125 18.17 -19.92 3.58
CA PRO A 125 18.66 -19.82 4.94
C PRO A 125 18.34 -18.46 5.54
N TYR A 126 17.89 -18.41 6.79
CA TYR A 126 17.59 -17.19 7.53
C TYR A 126 18.32 -17.15 8.90
N TYR A 127 19.18 -18.13 9.16
CA TYR A 127 19.93 -18.21 10.41
C TYR A 127 20.84 -16.98 10.58
N GLY A 128 20.69 -16.31 11.72
CA GLY A 128 21.40 -15.09 12.03
C GLY A 128 20.74 -13.80 11.56
N SER A 129 19.64 -13.88 10.78
CA SER A 129 18.83 -12.72 10.42
C SER A 129 17.97 -12.28 11.60
N SER A 130 17.91 -10.97 11.84
CA SER A 130 17.10 -10.38 12.92
C SER A 130 15.64 -10.19 12.49
N ILE A 131 15.40 -10.07 11.18
CA ILE A 131 14.08 -9.89 10.58
C ILE A 131 13.93 -10.89 9.44
N VAL A 132 12.80 -11.61 9.42
CA VAL A 132 12.47 -12.62 8.42
C VAL A 132 10.98 -12.50 8.10
N THR A 133 10.65 -12.01 6.91
CA THR A 133 9.25 -11.73 6.52
C THR A 133 8.94 -12.30 5.13
N PRO A 134 7.67 -12.63 4.84
CA PRO A 134 7.25 -13.03 3.49
C PRO A 134 7.34 -11.88 2.49
N ASP A 135 6.92 -10.70 2.91
CA ASP A 135 6.86 -9.49 2.09
C ASP A 135 6.77 -8.23 2.96
N GLU A 136 7.04 -7.11 2.33
CA GLU A 136 6.94 -5.77 2.90
C GLU A 136 6.11 -4.87 1.97
N LEU A 137 5.39 -3.95 2.57
CA LEU A 137 4.59 -2.95 1.87
C LEU A 137 4.83 -1.58 2.50
N PHE A 138 5.00 -0.57 1.68
CA PHE A 138 4.87 0.81 2.11
C PHE A 138 3.85 1.52 1.24
N VAL A 139 2.92 2.24 1.86
CA VAL A 139 1.98 3.12 1.16
C VAL A 139 2.16 4.53 1.69
N GLY A 140 2.47 5.45 0.79
CA GLY A 140 2.62 6.86 1.13
C GLY A 140 1.91 7.76 0.12
N TYR A 141 1.59 8.97 0.56
CA TYR A 141 0.92 9.95 -0.28
C TYR A 141 1.29 11.38 0.10
N THR A 142 1.25 12.24 -0.90
CA THR A 142 1.30 13.69 -0.80
C THR A 142 -0.07 14.26 -1.18
N PRO A 143 -0.29 15.58 -1.15
CA PRO A 143 -1.53 16.16 -1.70
C PRO A 143 -1.77 15.84 -3.19
N GLN A 144 -0.72 15.50 -3.97
CA GLN A 144 -0.79 15.30 -5.42
C GLN A 144 -0.59 13.85 -5.86
N TYR A 145 0.12 13.04 -5.07
CA TYR A 145 0.53 11.69 -5.45
C TYR A 145 0.19 10.67 -4.36
N SER A 146 -0.17 9.49 -4.77
CA SER A 146 -0.26 8.31 -3.89
C SER A 146 0.49 7.15 -4.51
N MET A 147 1.30 6.48 -3.70
CA MET A 147 2.18 5.41 -4.13
C MET A 147 2.13 4.26 -3.13
N ALA A 148 2.09 3.04 -3.64
CA ALA A 148 2.28 1.84 -2.84
C ALA A 148 3.39 0.99 -3.44
N VAL A 149 4.37 0.64 -2.63
CA VAL A 149 5.52 -0.18 -3.00
C VAL A 149 5.44 -1.48 -2.23
N TRP A 150 5.35 -2.58 -2.97
CA TRP A 150 5.42 -3.93 -2.41
C TRP A 150 6.76 -4.56 -2.78
N THR A 151 7.41 -5.19 -1.83
CA THR A 151 8.64 -5.94 -2.04
C THR A 151 8.49 -7.35 -1.49
N GLY A 152 8.93 -8.33 -2.27
CA GLY A 152 8.81 -9.75 -1.93
C GLY A 152 9.19 -10.64 -3.10
N TYR A 153 8.95 -11.91 -2.95
CA TYR A 153 9.18 -12.92 -3.97
C TYR A 153 7.87 -13.56 -4.41
N SER A 154 7.81 -14.02 -5.66
CA SER A 154 6.65 -14.76 -6.18
C SER A 154 6.39 -16.07 -5.39
N ASN A 155 7.43 -16.66 -4.84
CA ASN A 155 7.30 -17.75 -3.87
C ASN A 155 7.33 -17.16 -2.46
N ARG A 156 6.21 -17.18 -1.75
CA ARG A 156 6.06 -16.70 -0.37
C ARG A 156 7.10 -17.29 0.60
N PHE A 157 7.57 -18.52 0.37
CA PHE A 157 8.57 -19.18 1.21
C PHE A 157 10.01 -18.79 0.89
N THR A 158 10.22 -17.83 0.00
CA THR A 158 11.50 -17.14 -0.18
C THR A 158 11.46 -15.86 0.66
N PRO A 159 12.11 -15.83 1.83
CA PRO A 159 11.95 -14.71 2.75
C PRO A 159 12.68 -13.43 2.29
N VAL A 160 12.11 -12.29 2.64
CA VAL A 160 12.80 -11.01 2.74
C VAL A 160 13.48 -10.96 4.11
N ILE A 161 14.77 -10.65 4.14
CA ILE A 161 15.58 -10.65 5.36
C ILE A 161 16.38 -9.36 5.51
N ASP A 162 16.59 -8.94 6.75
CA ASP A 162 17.44 -7.83 7.17
C ASP A 162 17.30 -6.55 6.30
N ASP A 163 18.32 -6.16 5.56
CA ASP A 163 18.30 -4.92 4.75
C ASP A 163 17.26 -4.95 3.62
N GLY A 164 16.82 -6.12 3.19
CA GLY A 164 15.73 -6.24 2.23
C GLY A 164 14.40 -5.69 2.73
N VAL A 165 14.25 -5.56 4.06
CA VAL A 165 13.05 -5.05 4.74
C VAL A 165 12.90 -3.52 4.64
N LYS A 166 13.82 -2.82 3.94
CA LYS A 166 13.77 -1.36 3.76
C LYS A 166 13.61 -0.94 2.30
N VAL A 167 13.63 -1.91 1.40
CA VAL A 167 13.65 -1.64 -0.05
C VAL A 167 12.41 -0.86 -0.49
N GLU A 168 11.23 -1.17 0.07
CA GLU A 168 9.98 -0.48 -0.27
C GLU A 168 9.99 1.00 0.12
N THR A 169 10.61 1.34 1.27
CA THR A 169 10.75 2.73 1.72
C THR A 169 11.83 3.48 0.95
N ASP A 170 12.92 2.82 0.56
CA ASP A 170 13.98 3.39 -0.27
C ASP A 170 13.50 3.67 -1.69
N VAL A 171 12.71 2.76 -2.28
CA VAL A 171 12.06 2.98 -3.58
C VAL A 171 11.12 4.18 -3.51
N TYR A 172 10.26 4.24 -2.49
CA TYR A 172 9.35 5.36 -2.27
C TYR A 172 10.09 6.70 -2.22
N ARG A 173 11.17 6.80 -1.43
CA ARG A 173 12.00 8.01 -1.31
C ARG A 173 12.68 8.40 -2.62
N SER A 174 13.04 7.43 -3.45
CA SER A 174 13.75 7.67 -4.71
C SER A 174 12.82 8.19 -5.80
N MET A 175 11.51 8.00 -5.65
CA MET A 175 10.51 8.38 -6.65
C MET A 175 9.86 9.74 -6.38
N LEU A 176 10.00 10.30 -5.18
CA LEU A 176 9.47 11.60 -4.75
C LEU A 176 10.58 12.63 -4.57
#